data_755caa527ad3e69c4a489e295be80034
#
_entry.id   755caa527ad3e69c4a489e295be80034
#
_cell.length_a   1.000
_cell.length_b   1.000
_cell.length_c   1.000
_cell.angle_alpha   90.00
_cell.angle_beta   90.00
_cell.angle_gamma   90.00
#
_symmetry.space_group_name_H-M   'P 1'
#
loop_
_entity.id
_entity.type
_entity.pdbx_description
1 polymer ?
#
loop_
_entity_poly.entity_id
_entity_poly.type
_entity_poly.pdbx_seq_one_letter_code
_entity_poly.pdbx_strand_id
1 'polypeptide(L)'
;MKYRLGFACLDTLHNAEEILPAYSEANELLPTLPYSHEFGRGTCWAGYSNVNYRYSGRDHISTGEWHGLETLTEQVRSLTDEMGYSKDFDSSKLFNQILINEYHMWNSLAWHSDDESCLIGPIASLSFGSAKPFLFRDNQNKKVHSIDLGQNDFLITNRHFHNTHQHTAGKGEGTRYNITFRTIKE
;
A
#
# COMPACT_ATOMS: atom_id res chain seq x y z
N MET A 1 7.06 7.88 -16.10
CA MET A 1 6.03 7.84 -17.17
C MET A 1 4.69 7.53 -16.53
N LYS A 2 3.71 8.45 -16.58
CA LYS A 2 2.37 8.22 -16.00
C LYS A 2 1.58 7.30 -16.91
N TYR A 3 1.25 6.11 -16.48
CA TYR A 3 0.21 5.31 -17.13
C TYR A 3 -1.10 5.51 -16.38
N ARG A 4 -1.99 6.31 -16.95
CA ARG A 4 -3.40 6.26 -16.58
C ARG A 4 -3.99 5.01 -17.22
N LEU A 5 -4.29 4.02 -16.43
CA LEU A 5 -5.01 2.81 -16.88
C LEU A 5 -6.51 3.08 -17.09
N GLY A 6 -6.92 4.22 -17.58
CA GLY A 6 -8.32 4.49 -17.95
C GLY A 6 -9.37 4.28 -16.85
N PHE A 7 -8.96 3.88 -15.65
CA PHE A 7 -9.80 3.79 -14.47
C PHE A 7 -9.65 5.10 -13.69
N ALA A 8 -10.71 5.87 -13.56
CA ALA A 8 -10.71 7.17 -12.86
C ALA A 8 -10.31 7.09 -11.38
N CYS A 9 -10.00 5.90 -10.85
CA CYS A 9 -9.81 5.62 -9.43
C CYS A 9 -8.48 4.93 -9.09
N LEU A 10 -7.60 4.70 -10.09
CA LEU A 10 -6.33 4.00 -9.90
C LEU A 10 -5.29 4.55 -10.88
N ASP A 11 -4.10 4.88 -10.38
CA ASP A 11 -2.93 5.26 -11.18
C ASP A 11 -1.69 4.46 -10.75
N THR A 12 -0.76 4.23 -11.69
CA THR A 12 0.53 3.61 -11.43
C THR A 12 1.67 4.47 -11.95
N LEU A 13 2.80 4.41 -11.26
CA LEU A 13 4.08 4.95 -11.72
C LEU A 13 5.12 3.84 -11.67
N HIS A 14 5.97 3.80 -12.69
CA HIS A 14 7.17 2.99 -12.70
C HIS A 14 8.38 3.89 -12.43
N ASN A 15 9.48 3.34 -11.93
CA ASN A 15 10.69 4.08 -11.52
C ASN A 15 10.48 4.97 -10.28
N ALA A 16 9.83 4.44 -9.25
CA ALA A 16 9.62 5.17 -7.99
C ALA A 16 10.95 5.63 -7.36
N GLU A 17 12.05 4.89 -7.55
CA GLU A 17 13.39 5.23 -7.08
C GLU A 17 13.90 6.57 -7.64
N GLU A 18 13.52 6.94 -8.87
CA GLU A 18 13.90 8.22 -9.47
C GLU A 18 13.12 9.40 -8.85
N ILE A 19 11.97 9.13 -8.26
CA ILE A 19 11.02 10.14 -7.74
C ILE A 19 11.09 10.23 -6.21
N LEU A 20 11.40 9.12 -5.54
CA LEU A 20 11.42 8.98 -4.09
C LEU A 20 12.86 8.68 -3.62
N PRO A 21 13.68 9.69 -3.31
CA PRO A 21 15.08 9.49 -2.90
C PRO A 21 15.27 8.51 -1.73
N ALA A 22 14.30 8.40 -0.80
CA ALA A 22 14.36 7.45 0.31
C ALA A 22 14.01 6.00 -0.08
N TYR A 23 13.73 5.72 -1.37
CA TYR A 23 13.36 4.38 -1.84
C TYR A 23 14.48 3.36 -1.59
N SER A 24 15.71 3.69 -1.96
CA SER A 24 16.86 2.78 -1.82
C SER A 24 17.15 2.44 -0.36
N GLU A 25 17.09 3.42 0.54
CA GLU A 25 17.25 3.20 1.99
C GLU A 25 16.15 2.28 2.53
N ALA A 26 14.90 2.52 2.15
CA ALA A 26 13.79 1.64 2.52
C ALA A 26 13.97 0.22 2.01
N ASN A 27 14.47 0.04 0.78
CA ASN A 27 14.73 -1.27 0.20
C ASN A 27 15.76 -2.09 1.01
N GLU A 28 16.78 -1.44 1.54
CA GLU A 28 17.78 -2.08 2.42
C GLU A 28 17.21 -2.41 3.80
N LEU A 29 16.29 -1.61 4.29
CA LEU A 29 15.69 -1.74 5.61
C LEU A 29 14.66 -2.88 5.68
N LEU A 30 13.84 -3.05 4.64
CA LEU A 30 12.70 -3.96 4.63
C LEU A 30 13.02 -5.40 5.09
N PRO A 31 14.12 -6.06 4.66
CA PRO A 31 14.44 -7.41 5.12
C PRO A 31 14.75 -7.54 6.61
N THR A 32 15.00 -6.42 7.30
CA THR A 32 15.43 -6.38 8.71
C THR A 32 14.29 -6.10 9.68
N LEU A 33 13.09 -5.80 9.18
CA LEU A 33 11.96 -5.41 10.00
C LEU A 33 11.40 -6.58 10.84
N PRO A 34 10.79 -6.29 11.99
CA PRO A 34 10.24 -7.32 12.89
C PRO A 34 8.88 -7.84 12.39
N TYR A 35 8.88 -8.66 11.36
CA TYR A 35 7.66 -9.22 10.80
C TYR A 35 6.97 -10.21 11.75
N SER A 36 5.67 -10.06 11.89
CA SER A 36 4.79 -11.11 12.42
C SER A 36 4.28 -11.97 11.25
N HIS A 37 4.57 -13.26 11.28
CA HIS A 37 4.19 -14.18 10.21
C HIS A 37 2.85 -14.85 10.52
N GLU A 38 1.81 -14.45 9.81
CA GLU A 38 0.47 -15.01 9.91
C GLU A 38 -0.16 -15.17 8.53
N PHE A 39 -0.98 -16.19 8.34
CA PHE A 39 -1.73 -16.42 7.11
C PHE A 39 -0.89 -16.41 5.82
N GLY A 40 0.35 -16.93 5.91
CA GLY A 40 1.24 -17.08 4.76
C GLY A 40 1.94 -15.80 4.30
N ARG A 41 1.96 -14.74 5.11
CA ARG A 41 2.73 -13.51 4.84
C ARG A 41 3.33 -12.97 6.14
N GLY A 42 4.43 -12.23 6.01
CA GLY A 42 4.94 -11.38 7.08
C GLY A 42 4.22 -10.04 7.08
N THR A 43 3.90 -9.50 8.24
CA THR A 43 3.34 -8.16 8.40
C THR A 43 4.10 -7.38 9.45
N CYS A 44 4.40 -6.11 9.16
CA CYS A 44 4.92 -5.15 10.11
C CYS A 44 4.08 -3.87 10.03
N TRP A 45 3.74 -3.29 11.16
CA TRP A 45 2.92 -2.08 11.24
C TRP A 45 3.77 -0.93 11.77
N ALA A 46 3.60 0.25 11.19
CA ALA A 46 4.23 1.47 11.66
C ALA A 46 3.27 2.65 11.55
N GLY A 47 3.50 3.71 12.32
CA GLY A 47 2.66 4.90 12.30
C GLY A 47 2.59 5.60 13.65
N TYR A 48 1.75 6.65 13.77
CA TYR A 48 1.58 7.40 15.00
C TYR A 48 0.93 6.56 16.11
N SER A 49 1.34 6.78 17.35
CA SER A 49 0.93 5.96 18.51
C SER A 49 -0.57 5.99 18.86
N ASN A 50 -1.29 7.00 18.40
CA ASN A 50 -2.73 7.16 18.62
C ASN A 50 -3.60 6.57 17.49
N VAL A 51 -2.97 5.98 16.48
CA VAL A 51 -3.65 5.45 15.29
C VAL A 51 -3.84 3.94 15.41
N ASN A 52 -4.89 3.53 16.07
CA ASN A 52 -5.25 2.12 16.18
C ASN A 52 -6.17 1.70 15.03
N TYR A 53 -5.95 0.52 14.52
CA TYR A 53 -6.67 -0.01 13.37
C TYR A 53 -7.22 -1.40 13.63
N ARG A 54 -8.51 -1.61 13.35
CA ARG A 54 -9.12 -2.93 13.44
C ARG A 54 -9.25 -3.56 12.06
N TYR A 55 -8.54 -4.66 11.87
CA TYR A 55 -8.52 -5.41 10.61
C TYR A 55 -8.73 -6.89 10.86
N SER A 56 -9.58 -7.54 10.06
CA SER A 56 -9.90 -8.97 10.18
C SER A 56 -10.28 -9.41 11.61
N GLY A 57 -10.99 -8.54 12.35
CA GLY A 57 -11.43 -8.82 13.71
C GLY A 57 -10.38 -8.64 14.81
N ARG A 58 -9.17 -8.20 14.46
CA ARG A 58 -8.04 -7.94 15.39
C ARG A 58 -7.74 -6.45 15.47
N ASP A 59 -7.36 -6.00 16.65
CA ASP A 59 -6.91 -4.65 16.89
C ASP A 59 -5.38 -4.59 16.70
N HIS A 60 -4.95 -3.74 15.78
CA HIS A 60 -3.55 -3.40 15.57
C HIS A 60 -3.26 -2.10 16.31
N ILE A 61 -2.55 -2.22 17.41
CA ILE A 61 -2.17 -1.07 18.25
C ILE A 61 -0.89 -0.49 17.70
N SER A 62 -0.94 0.77 17.31
CA SER A 62 0.25 1.49 16.85
C SER A 62 1.11 1.88 18.04
N THR A 63 2.39 1.55 17.97
CA THR A 63 3.39 1.88 19.01
C THR A 63 3.99 3.28 18.84
N GLY A 64 3.71 3.95 17.73
CA GLY A 64 4.38 5.21 17.35
C GLY A 64 5.72 4.99 16.66
N GLU A 65 6.08 3.75 16.39
CA GLU A 65 7.34 3.41 15.75
C GLU A 65 7.18 3.42 14.21
N TRP A 66 8.09 4.06 13.52
CA TRP A 66 8.11 4.16 12.06
C TRP A 66 9.15 3.28 11.39
N HIS A 67 10.04 2.68 12.18
CA HIS A 67 11.11 1.80 11.68
C HIS A 67 12.01 2.44 10.62
N GLY A 68 12.25 3.76 10.70
CA GLY A 68 13.08 4.49 9.73
C GLY A 68 12.38 4.82 8.40
N LEU A 69 11.06 4.66 8.30
CA LEU A 69 10.30 4.91 7.07
C LEU A 69 9.58 6.27 7.03
N GLU A 70 9.88 7.17 7.98
CA GLU A 70 9.28 8.50 8.08
C GLU A 70 9.54 9.33 6.82
N THR A 71 10.80 9.44 6.41
CA THR A 71 11.21 10.22 5.24
C THR A 71 10.54 9.71 3.97
N LEU A 72 10.50 8.39 3.77
CA LEU A 72 9.79 7.79 2.64
C LEU A 72 8.30 8.13 2.69
N THR A 73 7.67 8.07 3.86
CA THR A 73 6.25 8.38 4.02
C THR A 73 5.95 9.83 3.66
N GLU A 74 6.80 10.78 4.04
CA GLU A 74 6.68 12.19 3.67
C GLU A 74 6.82 12.40 2.15
N GLN A 75 7.76 11.72 1.51
CA GLN A 75 7.94 11.77 0.06
C GLN A 75 6.72 11.20 -0.69
N VAL A 76 6.18 10.07 -0.22
CA VAL A 76 4.95 9.48 -0.78
C VAL A 76 3.75 10.40 -0.58
N ARG A 77 3.66 11.11 0.54
CA ARG A 77 2.64 12.13 0.79
C ARG A 77 2.71 13.27 -0.23
N SER A 78 3.90 13.81 -0.47
CA SER A 78 4.15 14.87 -1.45
C SER A 78 3.79 14.41 -2.86
N LEU A 79 4.22 13.22 -3.25
CA LEU A 79 3.89 12.62 -4.56
C LEU A 79 2.37 12.44 -4.72
N THR A 80 1.68 12.01 -3.68
CA THR A 80 0.21 11.84 -3.67
C THR A 80 -0.50 13.18 -3.91
N ASP A 81 0.01 14.26 -3.30
CA ASP A 81 -0.49 15.62 -3.50
C ASP A 81 -0.26 16.10 -4.95
N GLU A 82 0.95 15.93 -5.47
CA GLU A 82 1.29 16.26 -6.86
C GLU A 82 0.44 15.51 -7.88
N MET A 83 0.09 14.25 -7.59
CA MET A 83 -0.80 13.43 -8.41
C MET A 83 -2.28 13.85 -8.31
N GLY A 84 -2.62 14.72 -7.35
CA GLY A 84 -3.97 15.27 -7.14
C GLY A 84 -4.91 14.35 -6.38
N TYR A 85 -4.39 13.38 -5.63
CA TYR A 85 -5.19 12.47 -4.82
C TYR A 85 -5.51 13.00 -3.41
N SER A 86 -4.89 14.10 -2.99
CA SER A 86 -5.09 14.73 -1.67
C SER A 86 -6.12 15.87 -1.65
N LYS A 87 -6.77 16.20 -2.77
CA LYS A 87 -7.59 17.43 -2.95
C LYS A 87 -8.65 17.67 -1.88
N ASP A 88 -9.19 16.57 -1.31
CA ASP A 88 -10.25 16.63 -0.30
C ASP A 88 -9.71 16.39 1.13
N PHE A 89 -8.38 16.39 1.31
CA PHE A 89 -7.71 16.04 2.54
C PHE A 89 -6.62 17.07 2.88
N ASP A 90 -6.37 17.24 4.17
CA ASP A 90 -5.15 17.90 4.65
C ASP A 90 -3.96 16.98 4.34
N SER A 91 -3.16 17.35 3.33
CA SER A 91 -2.04 16.53 2.87
C SER A 91 -1.02 16.23 3.98
N SER A 92 -0.87 17.12 4.97
CA SER A 92 0.02 16.91 6.12
C SER A 92 -0.43 15.77 7.05
N LYS A 93 -1.70 15.39 6.98
CA LYS A 93 -2.30 14.32 7.80
C LYS A 93 -2.46 13.00 7.06
N LEU A 94 -2.18 12.98 5.74
CA LEU A 94 -2.22 11.74 4.98
C LEU A 94 -1.16 10.76 5.48
N PHE A 95 -1.50 9.47 5.38
CA PHE A 95 -0.60 8.38 5.67
C PHE A 95 -0.03 8.39 7.09
N ASN A 96 -0.94 8.46 8.06
CA ASN A 96 -0.60 8.37 9.48
C ASN A 96 -0.31 6.92 9.95
N GLN A 97 -0.48 5.94 9.05
CA GLN A 97 -0.17 4.53 9.27
C GLN A 97 0.36 3.89 7.99
N ILE A 98 1.30 2.96 8.13
CA ILE A 98 1.77 2.08 7.07
C ILE A 98 1.64 0.62 7.49
N LEU A 99 1.30 -0.22 6.52
CA LEU A 99 1.35 -1.67 6.63
C LEU A 99 2.41 -2.19 5.66
N ILE A 100 3.42 -2.84 6.19
CA ILE A 100 4.46 -3.49 5.42
C ILE A 100 4.12 -4.97 5.32
N ASN A 101 4.03 -5.48 4.09
CA ASN A 101 3.80 -6.90 3.82
C ASN A 101 5.04 -7.51 3.19
N GLU A 102 5.41 -8.69 3.69
CA GLU A 102 6.42 -9.57 3.11
C GLU A 102 5.73 -10.78 2.50
N TYR A 103 5.88 -10.98 1.20
CA TYR A 103 5.34 -12.13 0.49
C TYR A 103 6.49 -13.00 -0.01
N HIS A 104 6.62 -14.20 0.54
CA HIS A 104 7.51 -15.22 -0.01
C HIS A 104 6.81 -15.99 -1.11
N MET A 105 7.58 -16.52 -2.11
CA MET A 105 7.13 -17.39 -3.21
C MET A 105 5.59 -17.55 -3.23
N TRP A 106 4.94 -18.34 -3.69
CA TRP A 106 3.49 -18.58 -3.91
C TRP A 106 2.47 -18.00 -2.89
N ASN A 107 2.90 -17.18 -1.93
CA ASN A 107 1.99 -16.53 -0.99
C ASN A 107 1.10 -15.52 -1.73
N SER A 108 -0.16 -15.53 -1.38
CA SER A 108 -1.18 -14.64 -1.93
C SER A 108 -2.12 -14.18 -0.82
N LEU A 109 -2.85 -13.13 -1.09
CA LEU A 109 -3.88 -12.61 -0.20
C LEU A 109 -5.27 -13.03 -0.72
N ALA A 110 -6.23 -13.24 0.15
CA ALA A 110 -7.61 -13.42 -0.27
C ALA A 110 -8.18 -12.14 -0.93
N TRP A 111 -9.20 -12.28 -1.77
CA TRP A 111 -9.94 -11.14 -2.30
C TRP A 111 -10.56 -10.34 -1.17
N HIS A 112 -10.27 -9.04 -1.12
CA HIS A 112 -10.77 -8.11 -0.10
C HIS A 112 -10.96 -6.70 -0.68
N SER A 113 -11.69 -5.88 0.03
CA SER A 113 -11.73 -4.43 -0.15
C SER A 113 -11.13 -3.79 1.08
N ASP A 114 -10.42 -2.67 0.93
CA ASP A 114 -9.99 -1.83 2.05
C ASP A 114 -11.07 -0.73 2.24
N ASP A 115 -12.27 -1.15 2.64
CA ASP A 115 -13.47 -0.31 2.73
C ASP A 115 -13.91 0.00 4.17
N GLU A 116 -13.08 -0.33 5.15
CA GLU A 116 -13.34 -0.06 6.57
C GLU A 116 -13.63 1.43 6.80
N SER A 117 -14.60 1.70 7.67
CA SER A 117 -15.09 3.06 7.93
C SER A 117 -14.05 4.00 8.58
N CYS A 118 -13.01 3.43 9.18
CA CYS A 118 -11.90 4.19 9.76
C CYS A 118 -10.84 4.58 8.71
N LEU A 119 -10.80 3.93 7.55
CA LEU A 119 -9.92 4.30 6.45
C LEU A 119 -10.50 5.50 5.71
N ILE A 120 -9.71 6.56 5.57
CA ILE A 120 -10.08 7.77 4.84
C ILE A 120 -9.02 8.09 3.78
N GLY A 121 -9.44 8.77 2.71
CA GLY A 121 -8.52 9.20 1.66
C GLY A 121 -8.04 8.10 0.72
N PRO A 122 -6.97 8.39 -0.03
CA PRO A 122 -6.32 7.44 -0.92
C PRO A 122 -5.52 6.41 -0.15
N ILE A 123 -5.23 5.29 -0.83
CA ILE A 123 -4.25 4.30 -0.38
C ILE A 123 -3.14 4.26 -1.42
N ALA A 124 -1.90 4.48 -0.99
CA ALA A 124 -0.72 4.33 -1.82
C ALA A 124 -0.01 3.00 -1.50
N SER A 125 0.62 2.42 -2.50
CA SER A 125 1.32 1.14 -2.41
C SER A 125 2.63 1.22 -3.16
N LEU A 126 3.73 0.90 -2.48
CA LEU A 126 5.07 0.90 -3.04
C LEU A 126 5.64 -0.53 -3.00
N SER A 127 6.16 -0.98 -4.13
CA SER A 127 6.62 -2.37 -4.31
C SER A 127 8.13 -2.47 -4.39
N PHE A 128 8.68 -3.54 -3.79
CA PHE A 128 10.09 -3.87 -3.76
C PHE A 128 10.30 -5.36 -4.04
N GLY A 129 11.39 -5.70 -4.71
CA GLY A 129 11.74 -7.08 -5.02
C GLY A 129 10.93 -7.67 -6.17
N SER A 130 10.58 -8.95 -6.07
CA SER A 130 10.01 -9.71 -7.18
C SER A 130 8.64 -9.22 -7.60
N ALA A 131 8.37 -9.19 -8.91
CA ALA A 131 7.05 -8.84 -9.43
C ALA A 131 6.00 -9.88 -9.05
N LYS A 132 4.83 -9.38 -8.64
CA LYS A 132 3.63 -10.19 -8.42
C LYS A 132 2.42 -9.46 -8.99
N PRO A 133 1.44 -10.18 -9.54
CA PRO A 133 0.24 -9.56 -10.07
C PRO A 133 -0.60 -8.94 -8.95
N PHE A 134 -0.97 -7.68 -9.13
CA PHE A 134 -2.06 -7.04 -8.41
C PHE A 134 -3.34 -7.29 -9.20
N LEU A 135 -4.20 -8.14 -8.68
CA LEU A 135 -5.48 -8.46 -9.31
C LEU A 135 -6.58 -7.63 -8.67
N PHE A 136 -7.46 -7.07 -9.49
CA PHE A 136 -8.64 -6.37 -8.99
C PHE A 136 -9.85 -6.69 -9.84
N ARG A 137 -11.03 -6.61 -9.23
CA ARG A 137 -12.30 -6.89 -9.89
C ARG A 137 -13.41 -5.96 -9.40
N ASP A 138 -14.22 -5.51 -10.30
CA ASP A 138 -15.43 -4.76 -9.99
C ASP A 138 -16.43 -5.61 -9.19
N ASN A 139 -17.09 -5.01 -8.20
CA ASN A 139 -18.04 -5.70 -7.32
C ASN A 139 -19.31 -6.16 -8.02
N GLN A 140 -19.71 -5.53 -9.14
CA GLN A 140 -20.92 -5.81 -9.88
C GLN A 140 -20.70 -6.91 -10.92
N ASN A 141 -19.81 -6.67 -11.89
CA ASN A 141 -19.62 -7.55 -13.03
C ASN A 141 -18.55 -8.64 -12.82
N LYS A 142 -17.79 -8.57 -11.73
CA LYS A 142 -16.72 -9.51 -11.36
C LYS A 142 -15.61 -9.67 -12.42
N LYS A 143 -15.52 -8.75 -13.38
CA LYS A 143 -14.45 -8.76 -14.37
C LYS A 143 -13.11 -8.53 -13.67
N VAL A 144 -12.17 -9.46 -13.87
CA VAL A 144 -10.83 -9.42 -13.29
C VAL A 144 -9.88 -8.67 -14.21
N HIS A 145 -9.10 -7.79 -13.63
CA HIS A 145 -7.98 -7.07 -14.24
C HIS A 145 -6.70 -7.42 -13.49
N SER A 146 -5.56 -7.31 -14.16
CA SER A 146 -4.24 -7.59 -13.59
C SER A 146 -3.26 -6.49 -13.97
N ILE A 147 -2.43 -6.12 -12.99
CA ILE A 147 -1.26 -5.26 -13.18
C ILE A 147 -0.09 -5.96 -12.48
N ASP A 148 1.00 -6.19 -13.18
CA ASP A 148 2.21 -6.72 -12.54
C ASP A 148 2.91 -5.58 -11.81
N LEU A 149 3.10 -5.74 -10.50
CA LEU A 149 3.79 -4.79 -9.63
C LEU A 149 5.05 -5.44 -9.06
N GLY A 150 6.20 -4.87 -9.38
CA GLY A 150 7.51 -5.33 -8.92
C GLY A 150 8.37 -4.20 -8.36
N GLN A 151 9.68 -4.41 -8.42
CA GLN A 151 10.65 -3.40 -8.01
C GLN A 151 10.34 -2.04 -8.63
N ASN A 152 10.35 -0.97 -7.83
CA ASN A 152 10.13 0.41 -8.26
C ASN A 152 8.72 0.77 -8.73
N ASP A 153 7.72 -0.09 -8.49
CA ASP A 153 6.35 0.21 -8.88
C ASP A 153 5.58 0.86 -7.73
N PHE A 154 4.99 2.00 -8.04
CA PHE A 154 4.07 2.73 -7.19
C PHE A 154 2.66 2.62 -7.74
N LEU A 155 1.71 2.30 -6.88
CA LEU A 155 0.29 2.24 -7.17
C LEU A 155 -0.43 3.18 -6.21
N ILE A 156 -1.41 3.96 -6.71
CA ILE A 156 -2.30 4.73 -5.88
C ILE A 156 -3.75 4.50 -6.29
N THR A 157 -4.61 4.39 -5.29
CA THR A 157 -6.06 4.20 -5.45
C THR A 157 -6.80 5.22 -4.61
N ASN A 158 -7.96 5.65 -5.08
CA ASN A 158 -8.82 6.53 -4.31
C ASN A 158 -9.90 5.74 -3.55
N ARG A 159 -10.66 6.40 -2.70
CA ARG A 159 -11.74 5.77 -1.91
C ARG A 159 -12.82 5.11 -2.80
N HIS A 160 -13.10 5.64 -3.96
CA HIS A 160 -14.07 5.05 -4.89
C HIS A 160 -13.65 3.64 -5.33
N PHE A 161 -12.35 3.42 -5.58
CA PHE A 161 -11.82 2.08 -5.90
C PHE A 161 -12.18 1.08 -4.80
N HIS A 162 -11.91 1.41 -3.54
CA HIS A 162 -12.14 0.50 -2.42
C HIS A 162 -13.62 0.21 -2.16
N ASN A 163 -14.50 1.15 -2.49
CA ASN A 163 -15.95 0.96 -2.37
C ASN A 163 -16.54 0.09 -3.51
N THR A 164 -15.89 0.06 -4.67
CA THR A 164 -16.43 -0.56 -5.89
C THR A 164 -15.68 -1.80 -6.36
N HIS A 165 -14.49 -2.06 -5.85
CA HIS A 165 -13.64 -3.16 -6.28
C HIS A 165 -13.13 -3.98 -5.09
N GLN A 166 -12.90 -5.25 -5.35
CA GLN A 166 -12.05 -6.12 -4.54
C GLN A 166 -10.69 -6.27 -5.23
N HIS A 167 -9.66 -6.48 -4.43
CA HIS A 167 -8.33 -6.73 -4.94
C HIS A 167 -7.60 -7.83 -4.15
N THR A 168 -6.49 -8.31 -4.71
CA THR A 168 -5.62 -9.30 -4.08
C THR A 168 -4.21 -9.21 -4.64
N ALA A 169 -3.22 -9.59 -3.84
CA ALA A 169 -1.89 -9.91 -4.32
C ALA A 169 -1.88 -11.34 -4.85
N GLY A 170 -1.59 -11.51 -6.12
CA GLY A 170 -1.51 -12.82 -6.76
C GLY A 170 -0.25 -13.59 -6.39
N LYS A 171 -0.22 -14.84 -6.79
CA LYS A 171 0.94 -15.71 -6.61
C LYS A 171 2.07 -15.33 -7.58
N GLY A 172 3.32 -15.56 -7.17
CA GLY A 172 4.50 -15.32 -7.99
C GLY A 172 5.75 -15.84 -7.30
N GLU A 173 6.84 -15.97 -8.06
CA GLU A 173 8.13 -16.41 -7.56
C GLU A 173 8.85 -15.29 -6.79
N GLY A 174 9.83 -15.67 -5.97
CA GLY A 174 10.67 -14.76 -5.21
C GLY A 174 9.99 -14.07 -4.04
N THR A 175 10.72 -13.18 -3.40
CA THR A 175 10.24 -12.38 -2.28
C THR A 175 9.84 -10.99 -2.79
N ARG A 176 8.66 -10.53 -2.41
CA ARG A 176 8.17 -9.18 -2.62
C ARG A 176 7.87 -8.53 -1.29
N TYR A 177 8.36 -7.31 -1.10
CA TYR A 177 7.87 -6.43 -0.04
C TYR A 177 6.91 -5.41 -0.65
N ASN A 178 5.93 -5.02 0.16
CA ASN A 178 4.97 -4.02 -0.23
C ASN A 178 4.66 -3.13 0.96
N ILE A 179 4.90 -1.83 0.82
CA ILE A 179 4.50 -0.83 1.81
C ILE A 179 3.18 -0.24 1.35
N THR A 180 2.15 -0.33 2.19
CA THR A 180 0.83 0.27 1.96
C THR A 180 0.66 1.44 2.91
N PHE A 181 0.51 2.64 2.36
CA PHE A 181 0.34 3.90 3.08
C PHE A 181 -1.15 4.20 3.22
N ARG A 182 -1.61 4.41 4.44
CA ARG A 182 -3.03 4.56 4.79
C ARG A 182 -3.26 5.74 5.70
N THR A 183 -4.46 6.31 5.63
CA THR A 183 -4.91 7.32 6.58
C THR A 183 -6.06 6.75 7.41
N ILE A 184 -5.83 6.64 8.70
CA ILE A 184 -6.82 6.21 9.67
C ILE A 184 -7.43 7.45 10.31
N LYS A 185 -8.76 7.48 10.39
CA LYS A 185 -9.50 8.52 11.08
C LYS A 185 -9.24 8.41 12.59
N GLU A 186 -8.79 9.49 13.17
CA GLU A 186 -8.66 9.66 14.62
C GLU A 186 -10.02 9.79 15.32
#